data_4095d0e2ecc6ce665427a2cd485e0b6d
#
_entry.id   4095d0e2ecc6ce665427a2cd485e0b6d
#
_cell.length_a   1.000
_cell.length_b   1.000
_cell.length_c   1.000
_cell.angle_alpha   90.00
_cell.angle_beta   90.00
_cell.angle_gamma   90.00
#
_symmetry.space_group_name_H-M   'P 1'
#
loop_
_entity.id
_entity.type
_entity.pdbx_description
1 polymer ?
#
loop_
_entity_poly.entity_id
_entity_poly.type
_entity_poly.pdbx_seq_one_letter_code
_entity_poly.pdbx_strand_id
1 'polypeptide(L)'
;MSPSLILFGEDNGPVFQKFEYPVFSHVQAGMFSPEFRTFTERDAERWVSTTKKASDNAFWLEVEGHSMTAPAGSKPSFPEGMLILVDPDEPVDPGDFCIARLGGDEFTFKKLIKDSGQIFLQPLNPQFPMMPCNEHCRVVGKVVASQWPEETFG
;
A
#
# COMPACT_ATOMS: atom_id res chain seq x y z
N MET A 1 12.39 10.91 6.37
CA MET A 1 13.19 11.06 5.15
C MET A 1 12.32 11.43 3.96
N SER A 2 12.79 12.38 3.19
CA SER A 2 12.03 12.83 2.03
C SER A 2 12.16 11.87 0.86
N PRO A 3 11.10 11.70 0.08
CA PRO A 3 11.22 10.91 -1.14
C PRO A 3 12.20 11.55 -2.11
N SER A 4 12.89 10.72 -2.86
CA SER A 4 13.78 11.22 -3.89
C SER A 4 12.98 11.81 -5.04
N LEU A 5 13.37 12.98 -5.48
CA LEU A 5 12.70 13.67 -6.58
C LEU A 5 13.53 13.51 -7.85
N ILE A 6 12.91 12.95 -8.87
CA ILE A 6 13.56 12.75 -10.17
C ILE A 6 12.83 13.57 -11.20
N LEU A 7 13.57 14.38 -11.95
CA LEU A 7 13.01 15.19 -13.01
C LEU A 7 13.29 14.56 -14.37
N PHE A 8 12.25 14.46 -15.18
CA PHE A 8 12.33 13.94 -16.54
C PHE A 8 11.84 14.99 -17.52
N GLY A 9 12.12 14.81 -18.77
CA GLY A 9 11.57 15.66 -19.80
C GLY A 9 12.45 16.84 -20.12
N GLU A 10 13.69 16.58 -20.44
CA GLU A 10 14.56 17.62 -20.95
C GLU A 10 14.13 18.04 -22.34
N ASP A 11 14.60 19.15 -22.78
CA ASP A 11 14.36 19.73 -24.10
C ASP A 11 12.93 20.20 -24.28
N ASN A 12 12.23 19.67 -25.24
CA ASN A 12 10.92 20.18 -25.64
C ASN A 12 9.76 19.40 -25.05
N GLY A 13 10.05 18.37 -24.28
CA GLY A 13 8.98 17.57 -23.68
C GLY A 13 8.49 18.16 -22.37
N PRO A 14 7.31 17.73 -21.92
CA PRO A 14 6.85 18.10 -20.59
C PRO A 14 7.77 17.54 -19.53
N VAL A 15 7.91 18.29 -18.44
CA VAL A 15 8.70 17.85 -17.29
C VAL A 15 7.79 17.10 -16.35
N PHE A 16 8.16 15.84 -16.05
CA PHE A 16 7.42 15.02 -15.12
C PHE A 16 8.21 14.83 -13.84
N GLN A 17 7.55 14.99 -12.72
CA GLN A 17 8.17 14.72 -11.43
C GLN A 17 7.89 13.26 -11.05
N LYS A 18 8.93 12.57 -10.63
CA LYS A 18 8.80 11.23 -10.09
C LYS A 18 9.38 11.20 -8.69
N PHE A 19 8.81 10.34 -7.88
CA PHE A 19 9.21 10.15 -6.50
C PHE A 19 9.57 8.69 -6.33
N GLU A 20 10.50 8.40 -5.44
CA GLU A 20 10.91 7.04 -5.15
C GLU A 20 10.60 6.68 -3.72
N TYR A 21 10.10 5.47 -3.53
CA TYR A 21 9.81 4.93 -2.22
C TYR A 21 10.38 3.53 -2.10
N PRO A 22 10.78 3.13 -0.88
CA PRO A 22 11.36 1.80 -0.70
C PRO A 22 10.30 0.72 -0.82
N VAL A 23 10.71 -0.45 -1.28
CA VAL A 23 9.87 -1.65 -1.26
C VAL A 23 10.23 -2.43 -0.01
N PHE A 24 9.25 -2.68 0.84
CA PHE A 24 9.43 -3.46 2.05
C PHE A 24 8.93 -4.87 1.84
N SER A 25 9.56 -5.83 2.51
CA SER A 25 9.00 -7.16 2.61
C SER A 25 7.77 -7.12 3.52
N HIS A 26 6.95 -8.15 3.48
CA HIS A 26 5.79 -8.23 4.36
C HIS A 26 6.18 -8.30 5.83
N VAL A 27 7.30 -8.94 6.13
CA VAL A 27 7.81 -8.96 7.49
C VAL A 27 8.18 -7.56 7.96
N GLN A 28 8.91 -6.81 7.12
CA GLN A 28 9.29 -5.44 7.46
C GLN A 28 8.05 -4.56 7.66
N ALA A 29 7.07 -4.68 6.77
CA ALA A 29 5.85 -3.90 6.87
C ALA A 29 5.05 -4.25 8.12
N GLY A 30 5.00 -5.53 8.49
CA GLY A 30 4.31 -5.97 9.70
C GLY A 30 4.93 -5.44 10.97
N MET A 31 6.24 -5.21 10.94
CA MET A 31 6.96 -4.65 12.08
C MET A 31 7.02 -3.13 12.06
N PHE A 32 6.58 -2.51 10.99
CA PHE A 32 6.67 -1.06 10.85
C PHE A 32 5.78 -0.35 11.88
N SER A 33 6.36 0.65 12.52
CA SER A 33 5.62 1.53 13.43
C SER A 33 6.06 2.97 13.14
N PRO A 34 5.13 3.85 12.77
CA PRO A 34 5.47 5.25 12.56
C PRO A 34 6.09 5.89 13.80
N GLU A 35 5.74 5.39 14.97
CA GLU A 35 6.24 5.94 16.23
C GLU A 35 7.71 5.63 16.44
N PHE A 36 8.16 4.46 15.98
CA PHE A 36 9.52 4.02 16.23
C PHE A 36 10.41 4.07 15.00
N ARG A 37 9.84 4.07 13.81
CA ARG A 37 10.59 4.13 12.56
C ARG A 37 11.77 3.16 12.55
N THR A 38 11.45 1.90 12.81
CA THR A 38 12.48 0.87 12.94
C THR A 38 13.21 0.54 11.65
N PHE A 39 12.67 0.95 10.51
CA PHE A 39 13.29 0.67 9.22
C PHE A 39 13.80 1.94 8.57
N THR A 40 14.97 1.84 7.98
CA THR A 40 15.62 2.92 7.26
C THR A 40 15.71 2.58 5.78
N GLU A 41 16.22 3.52 4.99
CA GLU A 41 16.44 3.28 3.58
C GLU A 41 17.32 2.06 3.31
N ARG A 42 18.23 1.76 4.23
CA ARG A 42 19.14 0.64 4.07
C ARG A 42 18.45 -0.71 4.13
N ASP A 43 17.28 -0.74 4.76
CA ASP A 43 16.54 -1.98 4.95
C ASP A 43 15.66 -2.31 3.75
N ALA A 44 15.55 -1.39 2.80
CA ALA A 44 14.72 -1.59 1.63
C ALA A 44 15.39 -2.55 0.66
N GLU A 45 14.59 -3.46 0.08
CA GLU A 45 15.10 -4.37 -0.94
C GLU A 45 15.42 -3.63 -2.23
N ARG A 46 14.63 -2.63 -2.56
CA ARG A 46 14.81 -1.82 -3.75
C ARG A 46 13.95 -0.56 -3.62
N TRP A 47 14.17 0.37 -4.52
CA TRP A 47 13.39 1.60 -4.61
C TRP A 47 12.64 1.61 -5.93
N VAL A 48 11.39 2.02 -5.88
CA VAL A 48 10.53 2.06 -7.07
C VAL A 48 9.95 3.46 -7.20
N SER A 49 9.98 3.98 -8.42
CA SER A 49 9.51 5.33 -8.69
C SER A 49 8.03 5.36 -9.08
N THR A 50 7.42 6.50 -8.81
CA THR A 50 6.02 6.76 -9.16
C THR A 50 5.85 8.25 -9.36
N THR A 51 4.80 8.64 -10.07
CA THR A 51 4.42 10.04 -10.19
C THR A 51 3.57 10.52 -9.01
N LYS A 52 3.17 9.62 -8.15
CA LYS A 52 2.35 9.94 -6.98
C LYS A 52 3.24 10.42 -5.85
N LYS A 53 3.01 11.64 -5.38
CA LYS A 53 3.70 12.14 -4.20
C LYS A 53 2.98 11.64 -2.94
N ALA A 54 3.73 11.01 -2.05
CA ALA A 54 3.24 10.55 -0.76
C ALA A 54 4.16 11.08 0.33
N SER A 55 3.89 10.74 1.58
CA SER A 55 4.72 11.23 2.69
C SER A 55 6.09 10.56 2.70
N ASP A 56 6.98 11.09 3.55
CA ASP A 56 8.33 10.56 3.70
C ASP A 56 8.35 9.15 4.29
N ASN A 57 7.25 8.72 4.86
CA ASN A 57 7.15 7.40 5.47
C ASN A 57 6.49 6.37 4.56
N ALA A 58 6.12 6.76 3.34
CA ALA A 58 5.45 5.85 2.43
C ALA A 58 6.39 4.74 1.95
N PHE A 59 5.81 3.59 1.66
CA PHE A 59 6.57 2.44 1.19
C PHE A 59 5.69 1.56 0.31
N TRP A 60 6.35 0.78 -0.54
CA TRP A 60 5.68 -0.17 -1.42
C TRP A 60 5.59 -1.54 -0.75
N LEU A 61 4.49 -2.22 -1.00
CA LEU A 61 4.32 -3.63 -0.69
C LEU A 61 3.86 -4.37 -1.92
N GLU A 62 4.30 -5.61 -2.06
CA GLU A 62 3.80 -6.47 -3.11
C GLU A 62 2.56 -7.20 -2.58
N VAL A 63 1.50 -7.21 -3.38
CA VAL A 63 0.26 -7.89 -3.01
C VAL A 63 0.49 -9.39 -2.97
N GLU A 64 0.09 -10.02 -1.87
CA GLU A 64 0.14 -11.47 -1.70
C GLU A 64 -1.27 -12.03 -1.63
N GLY A 65 -1.46 -13.18 -2.26
CA GLY A 65 -2.75 -13.86 -2.24
C GLY A 65 -3.78 -13.20 -3.14
N HIS A 66 -5.01 -13.68 -3.04
CA HIS A 66 -6.06 -13.34 -3.99
C HIS A 66 -7.24 -12.60 -3.38
N SER A 67 -7.18 -12.21 -2.11
CA SER A 67 -8.33 -11.58 -1.45
C SER A 67 -8.69 -10.22 -2.03
N MET A 68 -7.75 -9.55 -2.69
CA MET A 68 -7.97 -8.25 -3.31
C MET A 68 -8.00 -8.32 -4.83
N THR A 69 -8.14 -9.52 -5.39
CA THR A 69 -8.38 -9.71 -6.81
C THR A 69 -9.89 -9.67 -7.04
N ALA A 70 -10.35 -8.60 -7.68
CA ALA A 70 -11.78 -8.41 -7.92
C ALA A 70 -12.29 -9.35 -9.00
N PRO A 71 -13.60 -9.62 -9.02
CA PRO A 71 -14.19 -10.40 -10.11
C PRO A 71 -13.89 -9.80 -11.48
N ALA A 72 -13.85 -10.65 -12.50
CA ALA A 72 -13.55 -10.21 -13.85
C ALA A 72 -14.48 -9.07 -14.28
N GLY A 73 -13.91 -8.02 -14.84
CA GLY A 73 -14.66 -6.85 -15.26
C GLY A 73 -14.91 -5.81 -14.18
N SER A 74 -14.59 -6.12 -12.94
CA SER A 74 -14.74 -5.17 -11.83
C SER A 74 -13.46 -4.38 -11.60
N LYS A 75 -13.61 -3.13 -11.21
CA LYS A 75 -12.49 -2.24 -10.90
C LYS A 75 -12.76 -1.51 -9.58
N PRO A 76 -11.74 -1.21 -8.79
CA PRO A 76 -10.34 -1.61 -8.97
C PRO A 76 -10.10 -3.07 -8.63
N SER A 77 -8.92 -3.57 -8.99
CA SER A 77 -8.49 -4.91 -8.65
C SER A 77 -7.00 -4.87 -8.35
N PHE A 78 -6.58 -5.64 -7.35
CA PHE A 78 -5.17 -5.70 -6.94
C PHE A 78 -4.70 -7.15 -6.93
N PRO A 79 -4.37 -7.69 -8.11
CA PRO A 79 -3.92 -9.08 -8.18
C PRO A 79 -2.57 -9.29 -7.50
N GLU A 80 -2.30 -10.53 -7.14
CA GLU A 80 -1.01 -10.89 -6.57
C GLU A 80 0.14 -10.45 -7.46
N GLY A 81 1.18 -9.89 -6.85
CA GLY A 81 2.35 -9.38 -7.57
C GLY A 81 2.31 -7.89 -7.86
N MET A 82 1.15 -7.26 -7.77
CA MET A 82 1.05 -5.81 -7.96
C MET A 82 1.69 -5.09 -6.77
N LEU A 83 2.30 -3.95 -7.04
CA LEU A 83 2.83 -3.08 -5.97
C LEU A 83 1.76 -2.09 -5.54
N ILE A 84 1.61 -1.93 -4.23
CA ILE A 84 0.74 -0.91 -3.64
C ILE A 84 1.59 0.03 -2.80
N LEU A 85 1.30 1.33 -2.92
CA LEU A 85 2.01 2.36 -2.15
C LEU A 85 1.20 2.68 -0.91
N VAL A 86 1.80 2.43 0.24
CA VAL A 86 1.16 2.61 1.54
C VAL A 86 1.71 3.88 2.17
N ASP A 87 0.82 4.78 2.56
CA ASP A 87 1.22 6.00 3.25
C ASP A 87 0.66 5.97 4.67
N PRO A 88 1.52 5.72 5.67
CA PRO A 88 1.06 5.65 7.06
C PRO A 88 0.67 7.00 7.65
N ASP A 89 1.01 8.09 7.00
CA ASP A 89 0.69 9.43 7.48
C ASP A 89 -0.65 9.94 6.94
N GLU A 90 -1.26 9.22 6.01
CA GLU A 90 -2.56 9.60 5.46
C GLU A 90 -3.69 8.98 6.29
N PRO A 91 -4.72 9.75 6.60
CA PRO A 91 -5.88 9.19 7.29
C PRO A 91 -6.66 8.26 6.37
N VAL A 92 -7.23 7.21 6.93
CA VAL A 92 -8.02 6.22 6.19
C VAL A 92 -9.49 6.40 6.56
N ASP A 93 -10.30 6.65 5.55
CA ASP A 93 -11.74 6.82 5.71
C ASP A 93 -12.48 5.61 5.11
N PRO A 94 -13.74 5.39 5.52
CA PRO A 94 -14.53 4.33 4.88
C PRO A 94 -14.57 4.52 3.37
N GLY A 95 -14.32 3.43 2.64
CA GLY A 95 -14.19 3.44 1.20
C GLY A 95 -12.75 3.41 0.72
N ASP A 96 -11.79 3.72 1.57
CA ASP A 96 -10.38 3.70 1.20
C ASP A 96 -9.80 2.30 1.32
N PHE A 97 -8.74 2.06 0.55
CA PHE A 97 -7.95 0.84 0.69
C PHE A 97 -6.85 1.08 1.70
N CYS A 98 -6.57 0.09 2.50
CA CYS A 98 -5.63 0.25 3.61
C CYS A 98 -4.93 -1.05 3.96
N ILE A 99 -3.84 -0.88 4.71
CA ILE A 99 -3.18 -1.98 5.41
C ILE A 99 -3.59 -1.88 6.87
N ALA A 100 -4.00 -3.00 7.43
CA ALA A 100 -4.37 -3.09 8.84
C ALA A 100 -3.62 -4.22 9.51
N ARG A 101 -3.22 -3.99 10.76
CA ARG A 101 -2.57 -5.01 11.59
C ARG A 101 -3.65 -5.74 12.38
N LEU A 102 -3.60 -7.07 12.35
CA LEU A 102 -4.62 -7.94 12.96
C LEU A 102 -4.13 -8.58 14.25
N GLY A 103 -3.39 -8.03 15.02
CA GLY A 103 -2.83 -8.66 16.20
C GLY A 103 -1.48 -9.28 15.89
N GLY A 104 -0.57 -9.22 16.86
CA GLY A 104 0.79 -9.67 16.62
C GLY A 104 1.43 -8.93 15.46
N ASP A 105 2.12 -9.67 14.63
CA ASP A 105 2.82 -9.10 13.47
C ASP A 105 2.08 -9.33 12.15
N GLU A 106 0.87 -9.86 12.21
CA GLU A 106 0.11 -10.09 10.99
C GLU A 106 -0.58 -8.82 10.52
N PHE A 107 -0.61 -8.62 9.21
CA PHE A 107 -1.37 -7.54 8.64
C PHE A 107 -2.04 -8.00 7.36
N THR A 108 -3.02 -7.22 6.91
CA THR A 108 -3.81 -7.52 5.73
C THR A 108 -4.07 -6.26 4.92
N PHE A 109 -4.26 -6.45 3.62
CA PHE A 109 -4.63 -5.39 2.69
C PHE A 109 -6.12 -5.57 2.37
N LYS A 110 -6.92 -4.56 2.66
CA LYS A 110 -8.38 -4.63 2.48
C LYS A 110 -8.94 -3.24 2.24
N LYS A 111 -10.24 -3.20 1.92
CA LYS A 111 -10.99 -1.96 1.84
C LYS A 111 -11.66 -1.71 3.20
N LEU A 112 -11.53 -0.50 3.71
CA LEU A 112 -12.19 -0.14 4.96
C LEU A 112 -13.62 0.23 4.66
N ILE A 113 -14.57 -0.37 5.37
CA ILE A 113 -15.97 0.00 5.25
C ILE A 113 -16.56 0.21 6.63
N LYS A 114 -17.67 0.95 6.68
CA LYS A 114 -18.41 1.18 7.90
C LYS A 114 -19.86 0.78 7.65
N ASP A 115 -20.37 -0.04 8.54
CA ASP A 115 -21.76 -0.50 8.46
C ASP A 115 -22.34 -0.53 9.86
N SER A 116 -23.48 0.13 10.04
CA SER A 116 -24.18 0.18 11.33
C SER A 116 -23.29 0.61 12.48
N GLY A 117 -22.40 1.57 12.23
CA GLY A 117 -21.48 2.09 13.22
C GLY A 117 -20.27 1.22 13.50
N GLN A 118 -20.14 0.11 12.80
CA GLN A 118 -18.99 -0.79 12.97
C GLN A 118 -18.07 -0.73 11.75
N ILE A 119 -16.77 -0.92 12.02
CA ILE A 119 -15.75 -0.89 10.98
C ILE A 119 -15.40 -2.32 10.58
N PHE A 120 -15.33 -2.55 9.28
CA PHE A 120 -14.99 -3.84 8.71
C PHE A 120 -13.89 -3.69 7.66
N LEU A 121 -13.16 -4.76 7.47
CA LEU A 121 -12.17 -4.88 6.40
C LEU A 121 -12.76 -5.80 5.33
N GLN A 122 -12.98 -5.24 4.15
CA GLN A 122 -13.67 -5.94 3.06
C GLN A 122 -12.71 -6.35 1.96
N PRO A 123 -12.64 -7.65 1.63
CA PRO A 123 -11.89 -8.08 0.46
C PRO A 123 -12.64 -7.70 -0.81
N LEU A 124 -11.91 -7.54 -1.92
CA LEU A 124 -12.55 -7.36 -3.23
C LEU A 124 -13.00 -8.67 -3.82
N ASN A 125 -12.39 -9.77 -3.40
CA ASN A 125 -12.77 -11.10 -3.85
C ASN A 125 -13.86 -11.65 -2.92
N PRO A 126 -15.09 -11.85 -3.43
CA PRO A 126 -16.20 -12.28 -2.57
C PRO A 126 -16.05 -13.69 -2.01
N GLN A 127 -15.07 -14.47 -2.46
CA GLN A 127 -14.79 -15.78 -1.89
C GLN A 127 -14.09 -15.70 -0.53
N PHE A 128 -13.60 -14.51 -0.16
CA PHE A 128 -12.94 -14.30 1.11
C PHE A 128 -13.89 -13.58 2.07
N PRO A 129 -13.81 -13.87 3.36
CA PRO A 129 -14.74 -13.27 4.31
C PRO A 129 -14.40 -11.83 4.64
N MET A 130 -15.42 -11.05 4.94
CA MET A 130 -15.28 -9.73 5.51
C MET A 130 -14.90 -9.89 6.99
N MET A 131 -13.99 -9.05 7.47
CA MET A 131 -13.48 -9.15 8.84
C MET A 131 -13.82 -7.92 9.64
N PRO A 132 -14.33 -8.07 10.88
CA PRO A 132 -14.50 -6.89 11.72
C PRO A 132 -13.15 -6.31 12.14
N CYS A 133 -13.04 -4.99 12.13
CA CYS A 133 -11.87 -4.32 12.65
C CYS A 133 -12.21 -3.82 14.06
N ASN A 134 -11.87 -4.63 15.03
CA ASN A 134 -12.20 -4.37 16.42
C ASN A 134 -10.96 -3.94 17.20
N GLU A 135 -10.97 -4.11 18.51
CA GLU A 135 -9.90 -3.63 19.39
C GLU A 135 -8.51 -4.19 19.08
N HIS A 136 -8.43 -5.35 18.41
CA HIS A 136 -7.16 -5.94 18.04
C HIS A 136 -6.71 -5.55 16.62
N CYS A 137 -7.52 -4.78 15.95
CA CYS A 137 -7.25 -4.34 14.59
C CYS A 137 -6.79 -2.89 14.60
N ARG A 138 -5.70 -2.60 13.93
CA ARG A 138 -5.18 -1.25 13.82
C ARG A 138 -4.84 -0.93 12.38
N VAL A 139 -5.41 0.15 11.88
CA VAL A 139 -5.08 0.62 10.53
C VAL A 139 -3.66 1.19 10.55
N VAL A 140 -2.83 0.72 9.63
CA VAL A 140 -1.43 1.13 9.53
C VAL A 140 -1.26 2.29 8.57
N GLY A 141 -1.93 2.24 7.42
CA GLY A 141 -1.78 3.28 6.43
C GLY A 141 -2.74 3.11 5.27
N LYS A 142 -2.88 4.20 4.53
CA LYS A 142 -3.75 4.26 3.35
C LYS A 142 -2.98 3.83 2.11
N VAL A 143 -3.60 3.04 1.26
CA VAL A 143 -3.04 2.71 -0.04
C VAL A 143 -3.39 3.85 -0.99
N VAL A 144 -2.39 4.55 -1.47
CA VAL A 144 -2.57 5.77 -2.26
C VAL A 144 -2.24 5.60 -3.74
N ALA A 145 -1.60 4.50 -4.12
CA ALA A 145 -1.27 4.22 -5.51
C ALA A 145 -1.02 2.73 -5.69
N SER A 146 -1.07 2.27 -6.93
CA SER A 146 -0.75 0.90 -7.27
C SER A 146 -0.15 0.87 -8.66
N GLN A 147 0.75 -0.08 -8.90
CA GLN A 147 1.33 -0.26 -10.21
C GLN A 147 1.94 -1.65 -10.31
N TRP A 148 2.08 -2.16 -11.52
CA TRP A 148 2.79 -3.40 -11.74
C TRP A 148 4.29 -3.15 -11.64
N PRO A 149 5.05 -4.09 -11.09
CA PRO A 149 6.50 -3.97 -11.11
C PRO A 149 6.98 -3.89 -12.56
N GLU A 150 8.02 -3.08 -12.79
CA GLU A 150 8.63 -3.09 -14.09
C GLU A 150 9.31 -4.41 -14.32
N GLU A 151 8.85 -5.12 -15.33
CA GLU A 151 9.50 -6.33 -15.76
C GLU A 151 10.23 -6.04 -17.03
N THR A 152 11.54 -6.21 -16.99
CA THR A 152 12.32 -6.08 -18.19
C THR A 152 12.12 -7.31 -19.01
N PHE A 153 11.21 -7.23 -19.94
CA PHE A 153 11.06 -8.30 -20.89
C PHE A 153 11.32 -9.62 -20.32
N GLY A 154 10.73 -9.72 -19.28
CA GLY A 154 10.79 -11.06 -18.71
C GLY A 154 10.14 -11.86 -19.69
#